data_611d4c52a31da37f0db135966d2034f6
#
_entry.id   611d4c52a31da37f0db135966d2034f6
#
_cell.length_a   1.000
_cell.length_b   1.000
_cell.length_c   1.000
_cell.angle_alpha   90.00
_cell.angle_beta   90.00
_cell.angle_gamma   90.00
#
_symmetry.space_group_name_H-M   'P 1'
#
loop_
_entity.id
_entity.type
_entity.pdbx_description
1 polymer ?
#
loop_
_entity_poly.entity_id
_entity_poly.type
_entity_poly.pdbx_seq_one_letter_code
_entity_poly.pdbx_strand_id
1 'polypeptide(L)'
;MLSAQELVLRQITDPQRYLPSYAVREAINAIAGYSKFDYDKVRQPAEANNIKRLMSTGENLSQLLSYLNNNHTFQYEKIRESLGDINPNFTGIGYNIFGNRLYLYLHERNLSHAIDALHISDGTLKYLLLLSIFYNPKRGTLVDIDEPESCLHPDMIRSVAKMMKSAGKTSQIIVATHSALLLNAFELDDILVFEKNDRNETQIIRYSEDDFENREGDLLPGQLWLNGEIGGKRW
;
A
#
# COMPACT_ATOMS: atom_id res chain seq x y z
N MET A 1 15.22 0.72 35.09
CA MET A 1 16.22 1.65 34.49
C MET A 1 16.02 1.63 32.98
N LEU A 2 16.05 2.81 32.32
CA LEU A 2 15.98 2.86 30.87
C LEU A 2 17.35 2.47 30.28
N SER A 3 17.38 1.68 29.22
CA SER A 3 18.62 1.32 28.51
C SER A 3 19.10 2.51 27.70
N ALA A 4 20.40 2.83 27.81
CA ALA A 4 21.02 3.92 27.03
C ALA A 4 21.18 3.59 25.53
N GLN A 5 20.95 2.32 25.14
CA GLN A 5 21.10 1.82 23.76
C GLN A 5 19.79 1.79 22.97
N GLU A 6 18.66 2.10 23.62
CA GLU A 6 17.34 2.10 22.96
C GLU A 6 16.65 3.45 23.13
N LEU A 7 15.86 3.83 22.12
CA LEU A 7 15.02 5.02 22.18
C LEU A 7 14.09 4.97 23.39
N VAL A 8 14.03 6.06 24.15
CA VAL A 8 13.17 6.18 25.35
C VAL A 8 11.72 5.79 25.05
N LEU A 9 11.18 6.21 23.90
CA LEU A 9 9.81 5.88 23.48
C LEU A 9 9.56 4.38 23.33
N ARG A 10 10.57 3.57 22.96
CA ARG A 10 10.43 2.10 22.91
C ARG A 10 10.28 1.47 24.29
N GLN A 11 10.89 2.05 25.29
CA GLN A 11 10.95 1.52 26.65
C GLN A 11 9.73 1.93 27.50
N ILE A 12 8.98 2.96 27.07
CA ILE A 12 7.79 3.43 27.78
C ILE A 12 6.61 2.54 27.40
N THR A 13 6.23 1.67 28.34
CA THR A 13 5.12 0.70 28.17
C THR A 13 3.94 0.96 29.09
N ASP A 14 4.10 1.78 30.14
CA ASP A 14 3.08 2.05 31.15
C ASP A 14 2.29 3.32 30.78
N PRO A 15 1.02 3.18 30.30
CA PRO A 15 0.19 4.34 29.95
C PRO A 15 -0.26 5.14 31.14
N GLN A 16 -0.34 4.55 32.35
CA GLN A 16 -0.81 5.27 33.54
C GLN A 16 0.25 6.24 34.05
N ARG A 17 1.51 5.84 33.99
CA ARG A 17 2.63 6.66 34.48
C ARG A 17 3.16 7.67 33.49
N TYR A 18 3.06 7.38 32.19
CA TYR A 18 3.68 8.18 31.11
C TYR A 18 2.73 8.43 29.96
N LEU A 19 1.48 8.78 30.24
CA LEU A 19 0.41 8.92 29.23
C LEU A 19 0.82 9.74 27.99
N PRO A 20 1.43 10.95 28.09
CA PRO A 20 1.80 11.73 26.90
C PRO A 20 2.82 10.98 26.01
N SER A 21 3.87 10.43 26.61
CA SER A 21 4.90 9.71 25.86
C SER A 21 4.38 8.39 25.29
N TYR A 22 3.49 7.72 26.01
CA TYR A 22 2.80 6.53 25.52
C TYR A 22 1.90 6.87 24.32
N ALA A 23 1.14 7.96 24.38
CA ALA A 23 0.29 8.41 23.27
C ALA A 23 1.13 8.75 22.02
N VAL A 24 2.25 9.44 22.16
CA VAL A 24 3.19 9.71 21.05
C VAL A 24 3.73 8.41 20.47
N ARG A 25 4.14 7.46 21.29
CA ARG A 25 4.59 6.14 20.83
C ARG A 25 3.51 5.42 20.01
N GLU A 26 2.29 5.39 20.51
CA GLU A 26 1.19 4.72 19.79
C GLU A 26 0.85 5.44 18.48
N ALA A 27 0.91 6.78 18.45
CA ALA A 27 0.73 7.55 17.22
C ALA A 27 1.82 7.22 16.17
N ILE A 28 3.09 7.13 16.59
CA ILE A 28 4.20 6.73 15.70
C ILE A 28 4.02 5.28 15.24
N ASN A 29 3.65 4.37 16.13
CA ASN A 29 3.40 2.97 15.79
C ASN A 29 2.20 2.79 14.84
N ALA A 30 1.31 3.77 14.79
CA ALA A 30 0.16 3.75 13.88
C ALA A 30 0.53 4.21 12.45
N ILE A 31 1.74 4.69 12.22
CA ILE A 31 2.27 4.99 10.89
C ILE A 31 2.78 3.71 10.24
N ALA A 32 2.45 3.50 8.97
CA ALA A 32 2.91 2.38 8.16
C ALA A 32 3.51 2.89 6.86
N GLY A 33 4.81 2.64 6.64
CA GLY A 33 5.53 3.07 5.44
C GLY A 33 5.97 1.88 4.59
N TYR A 34 5.76 1.97 3.27
CA TYR A 34 6.05 0.95 2.28
C TYR A 34 6.78 1.56 1.08
N SER A 35 8.11 1.57 1.10
CA SER A 35 8.92 2.09 -0.01
C SER A 35 9.35 0.99 -0.98
N LYS A 36 9.67 -0.20 -0.48
CA LYS A 36 10.14 -1.30 -1.31
C LYS A 36 9.77 -2.64 -0.68
N PHE A 37 9.05 -3.46 -1.44
CA PHE A 37 8.79 -4.85 -1.04
C PHE A 37 9.96 -5.76 -1.44
N ASP A 38 10.23 -6.75 -0.60
CA ASP A 38 11.24 -7.78 -0.84
C ASP A 38 10.53 -9.05 -1.34
N TYR A 39 10.39 -9.16 -2.67
CA TYR A 39 9.64 -10.28 -3.29
C TYR A 39 10.27 -11.64 -2.99
N ASP A 40 11.58 -11.71 -2.79
CA ASP A 40 12.23 -12.95 -2.43
C ASP A 40 11.79 -13.42 -1.04
N LYS A 41 11.64 -12.49 -0.09
CA LYS A 41 11.10 -12.80 1.24
C LYS A 41 9.60 -13.03 1.23
N VAL A 42 8.83 -12.26 0.43
CA VAL A 42 7.38 -12.46 0.28
C VAL A 42 7.04 -13.87 -0.19
N ARG A 43 7.87 -14.44 -1.05
CA ARG A 43 7.73 -15.81 -1.56
C ARG A 43 8.06 -16.90 -0.54
N GLN A 44 8.81 -16.56 0.49
CA GLN A 44 9.19 -17.54 1.51
C GLN A 44 8.03 -17.82 2.46
N PRO A 45 7.94 -19.05 2.99
CA PRO A 45 6.98 -19.37 4.03
C PRO A 45 7.26 -18.55 5.28
N ALA A 46 6.23 -17.90 5.81
CA ALA A 46 6.33 -17.12 7.04
C ALA A 46 5.99 -17.97 8.27
N GLU A 47 6.47 -17.57 9.46
CA GLU A 47 6.08 -18.23 10.69
C GLU A 47 4.57 -18.06 10.97
N ALA A 48 3.91 -19.10 11.47
CA ALA A 48 2.48 -19.07 11.78
C ALA A 48 2.19 -18.21 13.03
N ASN A 49 2.33 -16.90 12.93
CA ASN A 49 2.10 -15.91 13.98
C ASN A 49 0.87 -15.05 13.67
N ASN A 50 0.21 -14.53 14.70
CA ASN A 50 -0.95 -13.66 14.54
C ASN A 50 -0.54 -12.19 14.36
N ILE A 51 0.01 -11.84 13.20
CA ILE A 51 0.43 -10.48 12.84
C ILE A 51 -0.72 -9.77 12.13
N LYS A 52 -1.12 -8.61 12.66
CA LYS A 52 -2.30 -7.84 12.24
C LYS A 52 -2.03 -6.78 11.18
N ARG A 53 -0.76 -6.52 10.85
CA ARG A 53 -0.33 -5.50 9.88
C ARG A 53 0.78 -6.04 9.01
N LEU A 54 0.81 -5.59 7.76
CA LEU A 54 1.90 -5.90 6.85
C LEU A 54 3.20 -5.25 7.33
N MET A 55 4.30 -5.98 7.28
CA MET A 55 5.64 -5.43 7.50
C MET A 55 6.08 -4.62 6.28
N SER A 56 6.98 -3.66 6.46
CA SER A 56 7.46 -2.78 5.38
C SER A 56 8.07 -3.53 4.19
N THR A 57 8.68 -4.68 4.43
CA THR A 57 9.23 -5.59 3.40
C THR A 57 8.19 -6.47 2.72
N GLY A 58 6.98 -6.58 3.29
CA GLY A 58 5.92 -7.47 2.81
C GLY A 58 6.06 -8.94 3.19
N GLU A 59 7.16 -9.35 3.83
CA GLU A 59 7.54 -10.75 4.09
C GLU A 59 6.49 -11.56 4.88
N ASN A 60 5.59 -10.90 5.57
CA ASN A 60 4.52 -11.56 6.32
C ASN A 60 3.15 -11.54 5.59
N LEU A 61 3.13 -11.44 4.26
CA LEU A 61 1.90 -11.42 3.46
C LEU A 61 0.99 -12.62 3.76
N SER A 62 1.54 -13.83 3.79
CA SER A 62 0.78 -15.07 4.08
C SER A 62 0.11 -15.03 5.46
N GLN A 63 0.83 -14.51 6.47
CA GLN A 63 0.30 -14.33 7.83
C GLN A 63 -0.86 -13.34 7.88
N LEU A 64 -0.68 -12.17 7.22
CA LEU A 64 -1.71 -11.13 7.18
C LEU A 64 -2.96 -11.62 6.46
N LEU A 65 -2.82 -12.27 5.30
CA LEU A 65 -3.95 -12.83 4.56
C LEU A 65 -4.67 -13.90 5.38
N SER A 66 -3.94 -14.79 6.06
CA SER A 66 -4.52 -15.78 7.00
C SER A 66 -5.24 -15.11 8.17
N TYR A 67 -4.65 -14.05 8.75
CA TYR A 67 -5.31 -13.27 9.80
C TYR A 67 -6.61 -12.63 9.29
N LEU A 68 -6.61 -12.02 8.11
CA LEU A 68 -7.81 -11.41 7.52
C LEU A 68 -8.88 -12.45 7.23
N ASN A 69 -8.52 -13.62 6.69
CA ASN A 69 -9.45 -14.70 6.44
C ASN A 69 -10.16 -15.17 7.73
N ASN A 70 -9.42 -15.28 8.82
CA ASN A 70 -9.96 -15.80 10.08
C ASN A 70 -10.72 -14.77 10.92
N ASN A 71 -10.37 -13.47 10.83
CA ASN A 71 -10.87 -12.44 11.74
C ASN A 71 -11.64 -11.31 11.04
N HIS A 72 -11.47 -11.16 9.71
CA HIS A 72 -12.03 -10.10 8.89
C HIS A 72 -12.49 -10.64 7.54
N THR A 73 -13.36 -11.64 7.56
CA THR A 73 -13.81 -12.40 6.38
C THR A 73 -14.35 -11.50 5.26
N PHE A 74 -15.11 -10.46 5.60
CA PHE A 74 -15.62 -9.50 4.61
C PHE A 74 -14.48 -8.80 3.83
N GLN A 75 -13.44 -8.35 4.52
CA GLN A 75 -12.28 -7.71 3.91
C GLN A 75 -11.46 -8.70 3.09
N TYR A 76 -11.33 -9.91 3.57
CA TYR A 76 -10.67 -11.00 2.83
C TYR A 76 -11.40 -11.36 1.53
N GLU A 77 -12.73 -11.44 1.55
CA GLU A 77 -13.51 -11.66 0.34
C GLU A 77 -13.35 -10.52 -0.66
N LYS A 78 -13.24 -9.26 -0.20
CA LYS A 78 -12.92 -8.12 -1.09
C LYS A 78 -11.55 -8.26 -1.75
N ILE A 79 -10.55 -8.80 -1.05
CA ILE A 79 -9.25 -9.12 -1.65
C ILE A 79 -9.42 -10.17 -2.75
N ARG A 80 -10.19 -11.24 -2.50
CA ARG A 80 -10.43 -12.31 -3.48
C ARG A 80 -11.18 -11.81 -4.71
N GLU A 81 -12.25 -11.03 -4.50
CA GLU A 81 -13.03 -10.40 -5.57
C GLU A 81 -12.12 -9.52 -6.44
N SER A 82 -11.35 -8.61 -5.83
CA SER A 82 -10.45 -7.71 -6.56
C SER A 82 -9.36 -8.46 -7.34
N LEU A 83 -8.87 -9.59 -6.82
CA LEU A 83 -7.92 -10.44 -7.54
C LEU A 83 -8.58 -11.11 -8.74
N GLY A 84 -9.82 -11.59 -8.58
CA GLY A 84 -10.62 -12.21 -9.64
C GLY A 84 -11.04 -11.21 -10.73
N ASP A 85 -11.28 -9.93 -10.38
CA ASP A 85 -11.62 -8.88 -11.35
C ASP A 85 -10.45 -8.61 -12.33
N ILE A 86 -9.20 -8.75 -11.86
CA ILE A 86 -8.02 -8.56 -12.71
C ILE A 86 -7.71 -9.81 -13.55
N ASN A 87 -7.88 -10.98 -12.97
CA ASN A 87 -7.72 -12.24 -13.68
C ASN A 87 -8.83 -13.23 -13.27
N PRO A 88 -9.87 -13.40 -14.10
CA PRO A 88 -10.99 -14.29 -13.81
C PRO A 88 -10.60 -15.78 -13.65
N ASN A 89 -9.38 -16.14 -13.99
CA ASN A 89 -8.87 -17.50 -13.75
C ASN A 89 -8.49 -17.71 -12.29
N PHE A 90 -8.14 -16.66 -11.54
CA PHE A 90 -7.89 -16.78 -10.11
C PHE A 90 -9.18 -17.10 -9.36
N THR A 91 -9.22 -18.27 -8.73
CA THR A 91 -10.40 -18.78 -8.03
C THR A 91 -10.25 -18.75 -6.50
N GLY A 92 -9.04 -18.57 -5.99
CA GLY A 92 -8.83 -18.53 -4.56
C GLY A 92 -7.39 -18.30 -4.13
N ILE A 93 -7.27 -17.96 -2.86
CA ILE A 93 -6.00 -17.85 -2.14
C ILE A 93 -6.01 -18.99 -1.11
N GLY A 94 -4.96 -19.77 -1.06
CA GLY A 94 -4.85 -20.90 -0.17
C GLY A 94 -3.60 -20.85 0.70
N TYR A 95 -3.62 -21.66 1.77
CA TYR A 95 -2.51 -21.76 2.70
C TYR A 95 -2.30 -23.22 3.12
N ASN A 96 -1.04 -23.62 3.17
CA ASN A 96 -0.64 -24.87 3.82
C ASN A 96 0.23 -24.56 5.03
N ILE A 97 0.03 -25.32 6.11
CA ILE A 97 0.86 -25.23 7.30
C ILE A 97 1.72 -26.49 7.38
N PHE A 98 3.04 -26.31 7.36
CA PHE A 98 3.99 -27.38 7.64
C PHE A 98 4.87 -26.98 8.81
N GLY A 99 4.78 -27.75 9.90
CA GLY A 99 5.39 -27.39 11.16
C GLY A 99 4.85 -26.07 11.67
N ASN A 100 5.73 -25.06 11.82
CA ASN A 100 5.37 -23.70 12.25
C ASN A 100 5.41 -22.68 11.08
N ARG A 101 5.29 -23.15 9.84
CA ARG A 101 5.39 -22.27 8.66
C ARG A 101 4.14 -22.30 7.81
N LEU A 102 3.75 -21.13 7.33
CA LEU A 102 2.58 -20.86 6.50
C LEU A 102 3.05 -20.62 5.05
N TYR A 103 2.59 -21.44 4.13
CA TYR A 103 2.89 -21.41 2.71
C TYR A 103 1.70 -20.82 1.96
N LEU A 104 1.93 -19.77 1.19
CA LEU A 104 0.92 -19.11 0.35
C LEU A 104 0.89 -19.74 -1.04
N TYR A 105 -0.31 -19.95 -1.58
CA TYR A 105 -0.52 -20.33 -2.96
C TYR A 105 -1.81 -19.73 -3.54
N LEU A 106 -1.89 -19.68 -4.86
CA LEU A 106 -3.08 -19.25 -5.60
C LEU A 106 -3.69 -20.43 -6.34
N HIS A 107 -5.01 -20.45 -6.37
CA HIS A 107 -5.78 -21.37 -7.21
C HIS A 107 -6.15 -20.68 -8.52
N GLU A 108 -5.89 -21.36 -9.64
CA GLU A 108 -6.38 -20.97 -10.97
C GLU A 108 -7.30 -22.03 -11.55
N ARG A 109 -8.31 -21.59 -12.28
CA ARG A 109 -9.37 -22.44 -12.86
C ARG A 109 -8.71 -23.38 -13.82
N ASN A 110 -8.17 -23.78 -14.46
CA ASN A 110 -7.67 -24.72 -15.46
C ASN A 110 -6.34 -25.38 -15.05
N LEU A 111 -5.93 -25.17 -13.81
CA LEU A 111 -4.74 -25.83 -13.29
C LEU A 111 -5.13 -26.94 -12.32
N SER A 112 -4.50 -28.12 -12.48
CA SER A 112 -4.69 -29.27 -11.58
C SER A 112 -4.04 -29.08 -10.22
N HIS A 113 -3.11 -28.15 -10.12
CA HIS A 113 -2.36 -27.84 -8.90
C HIS A 113 -2.38 -26.33 -8.65
N ALA A 114 -2.36 -25.94 -7.38
CA ALA A 114 -2.23 -24.54 -6.98
C ALA A 114 -0.84 -23.99 -7.35
N ILE A 115 -0.78 -22.69 -7.64
CA ILE A 115 0.46 -21.97 -7.93
C ILE A 115 1.10 -21.60 -6.60
N ASP A 116 2.27 -22.17 -6.32
CA ASP A 116 3.08 -21.79 -5.17
C ASP A 116 3.56 -20.34 -5.28
N ALA A 117 3.75 -19.66 -4.13
CA ALA A 117 4.23 -18.29 -4.07
C ALA A 117 5.51 -18.03 -4.85
N LEU A 118 6.38 -19.05 -4.96
CA LEU A 118 7.63 -18.99 -5.76
C LEU A 118 7.38 -18.73 -7.25
N HIS A 119 6.23 -19.12 -7.77
CA HIS A 119 5.87 -19.00 -9.18
C HIS A 119 4.87 -17.88 -9.47
N ILE A 120 4.41 -17.13 -8.45
CA ILE A 120 3.56 -15.98 -8.62
C ILE A 120 4.40 -14.80 -9.16
N SER A 121 3.91 -14.10 -10.19
CA SER A 121 4.59 -12.92 -10.75
C SER A 121 4.73 -11.79 -9.73
N ASP A 122 5.78 -10.96 -9.87
CA ASP A 122 5.98 -9.79 -9.00
C ASP A 122 4.79 -8.83 -9.03
N GLY A 123 4.19 -8.62 -10.21
CA GLY A 123 3.00 -7.78 -10.36
C GLY A 123 1.80 -8.31 -9.57
N THR A 124 1.55 -9.62 -9.61
CA THR A 124 0.47 -10.27 -8.84
C THR A 124 0.76 -10.21 -7.34
N LEU A 125 2.00 -10.45 -6.92
CA LEU A 125 2.41 -10.31 -5.51
C LEU A 125 2.28 -8.87 -5.03
N LYS A 126 2.74 -7.88 -5.84
CA LYS A 126 2.58 -6.45 -5.52
C LYS A 126 1.11 -6.10 -5.34
N TYR A 127 0.27 -6.56 -6.26
CA TYR A 127 -1.16 -6.30 -6.19
C TYR A 127 -1.77 -6.90 -4.92
N LEU A 128 -1.44 -8.15 -4.56
CA LEU A 128 -1.88 -8.78 -3.31
C LEU A 128 -1.40 -8.03 -2.05
N LEU A 129 -0.17 -7.53 -2.06
CA LEU A 129 0.38 -6.72 -0.97
C LEU A 129 -0.45 -5.44 -0.80
N LEU A 130 -0.73 -4.71 -1.88
CA LEU A 130 -1.54 -3.49 -1.85
C LEU A 130 -2.99 -3.77 -1.45
N LEU A 131 -3.62 -4.83 -1.96
CA LEU A 131 -4.94 -5.30 -1.52
C LEU A 131 -4.94 -5.54 0.00
N SER A 132 -3.91 -6.24 0.49
CA SER A 132 -3.77 -6.58 1.91
C SER A 132 -3.57 -5.34 2.79
N ILE A 133 -2.91 -4.29 2.29
CA ILE A 133 -2.78 -3.00 2.99
C ILE A 133 -4.12 -2.29 3.03
N PHE A 134 -4.73 -2.04 1.86
CA PHE A 134 -5.89 -1.14 1.78
C PHE A 134 -7.18 -1.75 2.35
N TYR A 135 -7.39 -3.06 2.24
CA TYR A 135 -8.52 -3.74 2.86
C TYR A 135 -8.33 -4.08 4.32
N ASN A 136 -7.11 -4.01 4.87
CA ASN A 136 -6.86 -4.29 6.27
C ASN A 136 -7.45 -3.20 7.18
N PRO A 137 -8.40 -3.49 8.08
CA PRO A 137 -8.94 -2.50 9.02
C PRO A 137 -7.92 -2.04 10.07
N LYS A 138 -6.79 -2.77 10.20
CA LYS A 138 -5.68 -2.47 11.11
C LYS A 138 -4.44 -1.90 10.40
N ARG A 139 -4.59 -1.36 9.16
CA ARG A 139 -3.48 -0.83 8.35
C ARG A 139 -2.70 0.32 9.01
N GLY A 140 -3.31 1.06 9.92
CA GLY A 140 -2.74 2.24 10.58
C GLY A 140 -3.55 3.49 10.31
N THR A 141 -3.26 4.57 11.05
CA THR A 141 -3.91 5.88 10.88
C THR A 141 -3.30 6.67 9.73
N LEU A 142 -2.01 6.44 9.45
CA LEU A 142 -1.28 6.97 8.30
C LEU A 142 -0.60 5.82 7.57
N VAL A 143 -0.77 5.78 6.26
CA VAL A 143 -0.12 4.83 5.35
C VAL A 143 0.63 5.62 4.28
N ASP A 144 1.94 5.43 4.21
CA ASP A 144 2.83 6.02 3.22
C ASP A 144 3.29 4.95 2.24
N ILE A 145 3.17 5.20 0.94
CA ILE A 145 3.55 4.24 -0.10
C ILE A 145 4.29 4.96 -1.23
N ASP A 146 5.48 4.46 -1.54
CA ASP A 146 6.29 4.93 -2.65
C ASP A 146 6.09 4.06 -3.89
N GLU A 147 5.78 4.69 -5.02
CA GLU A 147 5.53 4.06 -6.33
C GLU A 147 4.64 2.79 -6.27
N PRO A 148 3.39 2.91 -5.79
CA PRO A 148 2.50 1.75 -5.70
C PRO A 148 2.21 1.11 -7.07
N GLU A 149 2.30 1.87 -8.14
CA GLU A 149 2.06 1.42 -9.52
C GLU A 149 3.20 0.62 -10.13
N SER A 150 4.39 0.67 -9.57
CA SER A 150 5.55 -0.04 -10.13
C SER A 150 5.27 -1.55 -10.27
N CYS A 151 5.64 -2.14 -11.40
CA CYS A 151 5.38 -3.53 -11.76
C CYS A 151 3.90 -3.92 -11.95
N LEU A 152 2.95 -2.99 -11.86
CA LEU A 152 1.53 -3.29 -12.06
C LEU A 152 1.09 -3.09 -13.52
N HIS A 153 0.15 -3.95 -13.95
CA HIS A 153 -0.58 -3.72 -15.19
C HIS A 153 -1.50 -2.48 -15.05
N PRO A 154 -1.74 -1.70 -16.12
CA PRO A 154 -2.60 -0.51 -16.08
C PRO A 154 -3.98 -0.73 -15.42
N ASP A 155 -4.60 -1.88 -15.64
CA ASP A 155 -5.90 -2.19 -15.03
C ASP A 155 -5.80 -2.37 -13.51
N MET A 156 -4.70 -2.92 -13.01
CA MET A 156 -4.41 -3.02 -11.58
C MET A 156 -4.25 -1.64 -10.95
N ILE A 157 -3.62 -0.68 -11.64
CA ILE A 157 -3.42 0.70 -11.15
C ILE A 157 -4.76 1.38 -10.89
N ARG A 158 -5.73 1.23 -11.79
CA ARG A 158 -7.09 1.77 -11.60
C ARG A 158 -7.79 1.17 -10.39
N SER A 159 -7.64 -0.14 -10.19
CA SER A 159 -8.19 -0.83 -9.02
C SER A 159 -7.54 -0.34 -7.73
N VAL A 160 -6.21 -0.20 -7.71
CA VAL A 160 -5.44 0.32 -6.57
C VAL A 160 -5.89 1.74 -6.21
N ALA A 161 -6.06 2.63 -7.19
CA ALA A 161 -6.55 4.00 -6.95
C ALA A 161 -7.94 4.03 -6.26
N LYS A 162 -8.88 3.16 -6.69
CA LYS A 162 -10.19 3.03 -6.03
C LYS A 162 -10.05 2.58 -4.58
N MET A 163 -9.15 1.64 -4.30
CA MET A 163 -8.89 1.17 -2.94
C MET A 163 -8.26 2.26 -2.07
N MET A 164 -7.32 3.04 -2.61
CA MET A 164 -6.72 4.19 -1.93
C MET A 164 -7.78 5.20 -1.51
N LYS A 165 -8.67 5.60 -2.43
CA LYS A 165 -9.80 6.51 -2.12
C LYS A 165 -10.72 5.94 -1.05
N SER A 166 -11.01 4.65 -1.09
CA SER A 166 -11.81 3.98 -0.07
C SER A 166 -11.11 3.94 1.29
N ALA A 167 -9.82 3.61 1.32
CA ALA A 167 -9.01 3.57 2.53
C ALA A 167 -8.80 4.97 3.13
N GLY A 168 -8.72 6.00 2.28
CA GLY A 168 -8.58 7.41 2.64
C GLY A 168 -9.72 7.94 3.52
N LYS A 169 -10.88 7.28 3.53
CA LYS A 169 -12.02 7.65 4.40
C LYS A 169 -11.76 7.36 5.89
N THR A 170 -10.80 6.50 6.21
CA THR A 170 -10.53 6.04 7.58
C THR A 170 -9.06 6.12 8.00
N SER A 171 -8.17 6.38 7.05
CA SER A 171 -6.72 6.55 7.29
C SER A 171 -6.22 7.66 6.37
N GLN A 172 -5.21 8.39 6.79
CA GLN A 172 -4.48 9.27 5.88
C GLN A 172 -3.60 8.40 4.97
N ILE A 173 -3.76 8.57 3.65
CA ILE A 173 -2.94 7.86 2.66
C ILE A 173 -2.03 8.89 1.99
N ILE A 174 -0.73 8.68 2.03
CA ILE A 174 0.27 9.48 1.33
C ILE A 174 0.91 8.59 0.27
N VAL A 175 1.00 9.08 -0.95
CA VAL A 175 1.56 8.33 -2.06
C VAL A 175 2.54 9.19 -2.83
N ALA A 176 3.76 8.70 -3.02
CA ALA A 176 4.68 9.27 -3.99
C ALA A 176 4.55 8.49 -5.31
N THR A 177 4.39 9.19 -6.42
CA THR A 177 4.18 8.56 -7.73
C THR A 177 4.73 9.41 -8.88
N HIS A 178 5.14 8.71 -9.94
CA HIS A 178 5.47 9.28 -11.25
C HIS A 178 4.52 8.78 -12.35
N SER A 179 3.38 8.18 -11.99
CA SER A 179 2.42 7.60 -12.92
C SER A 179 1.30 8.57 -13.30
N ALA A 180 1.32 9.06 -14.53
CA ALA A 180 0.20 9.83 -15.06
C ALA A 180 -1.15 9.09 -14.97
N LEU A 181 -1.14 7.76 -15.12
CA LEU A 181 -2.34 6.94 -15.00
C LEU A 181 -2.88 6.92 -13.57
N LEU A 182 -2.00 6.88 -12.57
CA LEU A 182 -2.41 6.96 -11.17
C LEU A 182 -2.91 8.36 -10.84
N LEU A 183 -2.21 9.41 -11.27
CA LEU A 183 -2.61 10.81 -11.07
C LEU A 183 -4.00 11.10 -11.65
N ASN A 184 -4.34 10.54 -12.83
CA ASN A 184 -5.66 10.71 -13.45
C ASN A 184 -6.83 10.12 -12.63
N ALA A 185 -6.54 9.36 -11.59
CA ALA A 185 -7.57 8.81 -10.71
C ALA A 185 -7.91 9.73 -9.53
N PHE A 186 -7.20 10.86 -9.36
CA PHE A 186 -7.36 11.80 -8.25
C PHE A 186 -7.72 13.19 -8.77
N GLU A 187 -8.25 14.04 -7.89
CA GLU A 187 -8.52 15.44 -8.18
C GLU A 187 -7.23 16.28 -8.00
N LEU A 188 -7.17 17.47 -8.61
CA LEU A 188 -6.02 18.36 -8.46
C LEU A 188 -5.73 18.71 -7.00
N ASP A 189 -6.77 18.89 -6.20
CA ASP A 189 -6.67 19.20 -4.78
C ASP A 189 -6.04 18.07 -3.94
N ASP A 190 -6.05 16.84 -4.44
CA ASP A 190 -5.41 15.69 -3.79
C ASP A 190 -3.89 15.65 -4.07
N ILE A 191 -3.39 16.48 -5.02
CA ILE A 191 -2.02 16.38 -5.54
C ILE A 191 -1.15 17.50 -5.00
N LEU A 192 0.03 17.12 -4.50
CA LEU A 192 1.12 18.03 -4.15
C LEU A 192 2.28 17.80 -5.12
N VAL A 193 2.71 18.85 -5.82
CA VAL A 193 3.84 18.80 -6.72
C VAL A 193 5.09 19.29 -6.01
N PHE A 194 6.14 18.48 -6.04
CA PHE A 194 7.43 18.80 -5.44
C PHE A 194 8.43 19.06 -6.55
N GLU A 195 8.98 20.26 -6.59
CA GLU A 195 9.98 20.67 -7.56
C GLU A 195 11.19 21.32 -6.89
N LYS A 196 12.32 21.39 -7.61
CA LYS A 196 13.48 22.16 -7.20
C LYS A 196 13.56 23.46 -8.00
N ASN A 197 13.78 24.57 -7.29
CA ASN A 197 14.06 25.86 -7.94
C ASN A 197 15.54 25.95 -8.38
N ASP A 198 15.90 27.06 -9.01
CA ASP A 198 17.26 27.32 -9.52
C ASP A 198 18.33 27.32 -8.40
N ARG A 199 17.94 27.45 -7.14
CA ARG A 199 18.80 27.37 -5.97
C ARG A 199 18.86 25.98 -5.35
N ASN A 200 18.27 24.97 -6.03
CA ASN A 200 18.16 23.59 -5.54
C ASN A 200 17.36 23.43 -4.24
N GLU A 201 16.47 24.40 -3.93
CA GLU A 201 15.55 24.34 -2.80
C GLU A 201 14.25 23.66 -3.23
N THR A 202 13.70 22.78 -2.37
CA THR A 202 12.43 22.12 -2.65
C THR A 202 11.27 23.11 -2.50
N GLN A 203 10.46 23.22 -3.54
CA GLN A 203 9.19 23.94 -3.54
C GLN A 203 8.04 22.95 -3.58
N ILE A 204 6.95 23.27 -2.86
CA ILE A 204 5.73 22.49 -2.84
C ILE A 204 4.64 23.36 -3.47
N ILE A 205 4.03 22.86 -4.54
CA ILE A 205 2.99 23.56 -5.30
C ILE A 205 1.71 22.74 -5.20
N ARG A 206 0.60 23.41 -4.95
CA ARG A 206 -0.75 22.84 -5.04
C ARG A 206 -1.49 23.59 -6.12
N TYR A 207 -2.13 22.84 -6.99
CA TYR A 207 -3.02 23.37 -8.02
C TYR A 207 -4.46 23.04 -7.67
N SER A 208 -5.40 23.89 -8.12
CA SER A 208 -6.84 23.70 -8.05
C SER A 208 -7.45 23.79 -9.45
N GLU A 209 -8.71 23.44 -9.60
CA GLU A 209 -9.41 23.61 -10.88
C GLU A 209 -9.47 25.07 -11.32
N ASP A 210 -9.55 26.02 -10.38
CA ASP A 210 -9.61 27.47 -10.64
C ASP A 210 -8.35 27.97 -11.38
N ASP A 211 -7.19 27.31 -11.19
CA ASP A 211 -5.95 27.68 -11.89
C ASP A 211 -6.03 27.39 -13.42
N PHE A 212 -7.08 26.67 -13.86
CA PHE A 212 -7.29 26.22 -15.24
C PHE A 212 -8.64 26.66 -15.82
N GLU A 213 -9.32 27.66 -15.25
CA GLU A 213 -10.66 28.14 -15.66
C GLU A 213 -10.80 28.46 -17.17
N ASN A 214 -9.71 28.86 -17.84
CA ASN A 214 -9.71 29.23 -19.25
C ASN A 214 -9.39 28.07 -20.19
N ARG A 215 -9.34 26.84 -19.71
CA ARG A 215 -9.00 25.67 -20.49
C ARG A 215 -10.26 24.94 -20.99
N GLU A 216 -10.31 24.65 -22.29
CA GLU A 216 -11.32 23.77 -22.85
C GLU A 216 -10.90 22.30 -22.69
N GLY A 217 -11.78 21.47 -22.14
CA GLY A 217 -11.62 20.02 -22.01
C GLY A 217 -11.45 19.52 -20.59
N ASP A 218 -11.39 18.19 -20.44
CA ASP A 218 -11.26 17.53 -19.12
C ASP A 218 -9.89 17.81 -18.50
N LEU A 219 -9.87 18.22 -17.23
CA LEU A 219 -8.65 18.42 -16.45
C LEU A 219 -8.20 17.08 -15.85
N LEU A 220 -7.47 16.29 -16.65
CA LEU A 220 -6.85 15.06 -16.17
C LEU A 220 -5.46 15.37 -15.58
N PRO A 221 -5.25 15.28 -14.27
CA PRO A 221 -4.00 15.69 -13.62
C PRO A 221 -2.74 15.02 -14.20
N GLY A 222 -2.83 13.74 -14.56
CA GLY A 222 -1.72 13.05 -15.20
C GLY A 222 -1.40 13.58 -16.59
N GLN A 223 -2.41 14.09 -17.32
CA GLN A 223 -2.18 14.73 -18.62
C GLN A 223 -1.53 16.11 -18.45
N LEU A 224 -1.99 16.91 -17.47
CA LEU A 224 -1.40 18.18 -17.11
C LEU A 224 0.08 18.01 -16.69
N TRP A 225 0.36 16.96 -15.92
CA TRP A 225 1.72 16.63 -15.53
C TRP A 225 2.60 16.22 -16.74
N LEU A 226 2.09 15.39 -17.66
CA LEU A 226 2.80 14.99 -18.88
C LEU A 226 3.11 16.19 -19.79
N ASN A 227 2.22 17.17 -19.84
CA ASN A 227 2.38 18.39 -20.61
C ASN A 227 3.30 19.42 -19.92
N GLY A 228 3.71 19.18 -18.66
CA GLY A 228 4.51 20.12 -17.85
C GLY A 228 3.73 21.32 -17.32
N GLU A 229 2.40 21.24 -17.28
CA GLU A 229 1.52 22.33 -16.80
C GLU A 229 1.42 22.37 -15.29
N ILE A 230 1.52 21.21 -14.62
CA ILE A 230 1.57 21.08 -13.17
C ILE A 230 2.92 20.52 -12.69
N GLY A 231 4.02 21.08 -13.18
CA GLY A 231 5.36 20.59 -12.89
C GLY A 231 5.78 19.44 -13.82
N GLY A 232 6.73 18.61 -13.36
CA GLY A 232 7.23 17.49 -14.17
C GLY A 232 8.15 17.91 -15.30
N LYS A 233 8.81 19.06 -15.21
CA LYS A 233 9.85 19.45 -16.16
C LYS A 233 10.89 18.34 -16.23
N ARG A 234 10.97 17.70 -17.39
CA ARG A 234 12.02 16.74 -17.69
C ARG A 234 13.31 17.53 -17.95
N TRP A 235 14.38 17.06 -17.32
CA TRP A 235 15.75 17.57 -17.48
C TRP A 235 16.17 17.61 -18.94
#